data_7d632c30b3ffd4a39b7d2e71ab11727a
#
_entry.id   7d632c30b3ffd4a39b7d2e71ab11727a
#
_cell.length_a   1.000
_cell.length_b   1.000
_cell.length_c   1.000
_cell.angle_alpha   90.00
_cell.angle_beta   90.00
_cell.angle_gamma   90.00
#
_symmetry.space_group_name_H-M   'P 1'
#
loop_
_entity.id
_entity.type
_entity.pdbx_description
1 polymer ?
#
loop_
_entity_poly.entity_id
_entity_poly.type
_entity_poly.pdbx_seq_one_letter_code
_entity_poly.pdbx_strand_id
1 'polypeptide(L)'
;MVNILFDCPNTQDFVPELKKYFKKSDKVAVVAFSFYDDYVYDAPSWERLFGEGGNCYVETVDGLAPFGITPDNISFINYFTDTRESAKQKIKDADVIYFTGGLPDRMMDRIKEFELEEALLSHTGVVMGYSAGAVIQLSEYHLYPDGDYKDYVYYEGLPYLSGFYHEVHYEHKPEQDESIRRVLRERDKTVYVSHTRSGGIVIENGEITTIGRVDIYKP
;
A
#
# COMPACT_ATOMS: atom_id res chain seq x y z
N MET A 1 11.00 -6.91 10.42
CA MET A 1 10.11 -6.43 9.37
C MET A 1 9.65 -5.02 9.71
N VAL A 2 9.58 -4.15 8.73
CA VAL A 2 9.07 -2.77 8.86
C VAL A 2 7.90 -2.60 7.91
N ASN A 3 6.77 -2.09 8.40
CA ASN A 3 5.62 -1.73 7.57
C ASN A 3 5.52 -0.21 7.46
N ILE A 4 5.32 0.30 6.25
CA ILE A 4 5.22 1.73 5.95
C ILE A 4 3.90 1.95 5.19
N LEU A 5 2.99 2.71 5.80
CA LEU A 5 1.65 2.96 5.29
C LEU A 5 1.48 4.45 5.05
N PHE A 6 1.31 4.86 3.80
CA PHE A 6 1.07 6.26 3.41
C PHE A 6 -0.29 6.45 2.76
N ASP A 7 -0.77 7.66 2.78
CA ASP A 7 -1.99 8.04 2.07
C ASP A 7 -1.77 8.20 0.56
N CYS A 8 -0.58 8.65 0.15
CA CYS A 8 -0.23 8.85 -1.27
C CYS A 8 1.27 8.56 -1.51
N PRO A 9 1.74 8.48 -2.78
CA PRO A 9 3.12 8.11 -3.12
C PRO A 9 4.12 9.26 -2.94
N ASN A 10 4.03 10.03 -1.85
CA ASN A 10 4.87 11.19 -1.56
C ASN A 10 5.98 10.89 -0.55
N THR A 11 6.55 9.71 -0.58
CA THR A 11 7.63 9.29 0.35
C THR A 11 8.86 10.19 0.31
N GLN A 12 9.11 10.87 -0.83
CA GLN A 12 10.17 11.85 -0.99
C GLN A 12 10.07 13.06 -0.05
N ASP A 13 8.88 13.34 0.46
CA ASP A 13 8.67 14.45 1.42
C ASP A 13 9.15 14.07 2.83
N PHE A 14 9.39 12.78 3.08
CA PHE A 14 9.71 12.20 4.39
C PHE A 14 11.04 11.43 4.41
N VAL A 15 11.97 11.80 3.53
CA VAL A 15 13.27 11.13 3.41
C VAL A 15 14.05 11.10 4.74
N PRO A 16 14.08 12.16 5.56
CA PRO A 16 14.81 12.11 6.83
C PRO A 16 14.32 11.00 7.77
N GLU A 17 13.01 10.79 7.84
CA GLU A 17 12.37 9.81 8.72
C GLU A 17 12.49 8.39 8.17
N LEU A 18 12.45 8.24 6.83
CA LEU A 18 12.39 6.95 6.15
C LEU A 18 13.76 6.39 5.76
N LYS A 19 14.77 7.25 5.55
CA LYS A 19 16.07 6.85 4.98
C LYS A 19 16.75 5.70 5.73
N LYS A 20 16.54 5.57 7.03
CA LYS A 20 17.14 4.49 7.84
C LYS A 20 16.65 3.09 7.47
N TYR A 21 15.51 2.98 6.76
CA TYR A 21 14.89 1.71 6.37
C TYR A 21 15.34 1.21 5.00
N PHE A 22 16.01 2.04 4.21
CA PHE A 22 16.38 1.74 2.84
C PHE A 22 17.90 1.77 2.61
N LYS A 23 18.36 0.90 1.72
CA LYS A 23 19.73 0.88 1.19
C LYS A 23 19.69 1.09 -0.32
N LYS A 24 20.74 1.67 -0.88
CA LYS A 24 20.85 1.88 -2.33
C LYS A 24 20.82 0.59 -3.15
N SER A 25 21.23 -0.53 -2.52
CA SER A 25 21.26 -1.85 -3.14
C SER A 25 19.95 -2.61 -3.02
N ASP A 26 18.95 -2.07 -2.29
CA ASP A 26 17.70 -2.79 -2.07
C ASP A 26 16.97 -3.03 -3.38
N LYS A 27 16.52 -4.26 -3.56
CA LYS A 27 15.64 -4.67 -4.65
C LYS A 27 14.20 -4.49 -4.23
N VAL A 28 13.39 -3.91 -5.11
CA VAL A 28 11.98 -3.63 -4.87
C VAL A 28 11.12 -4.48 -5.78
N ALA A 29 10.18 -5.22 -5.21
CA ALA A 29 9.09 -5.85 -5.95
C ALA A 29 7.82 -5.01 -5.81
N VAL A 30 7.34 -4.45 -6.91
CA VAL A 30 6.13 -3.64 -6.97
C VAL A 30 4.95 -4.52 -7.33
N VAL A 31 4.01 -4.68 -6.40
CA VAL A 31 2.76 -5.41 -6.62
C VAL A 31 1.73 -4.43 -7.19
N ALA A 32 1.68 -4.32 -8.52
CA ALA A 32 0.85 -3.37 -9.26
C ALA A 32 -0.52 -3.97 -9.61
N PHE A 33 -1.27 -4.43 -8.59
CA PHE A 33 -2.52 -5.19 -8.74
C PHE A 33 -3.79 -4.42 -8.36
N SER A 34 -3.67 -3.14 -7.95
CA SER A 34 -4.78 -2.30 -7.48
C SER A 34 -5.53 -1.54 -8.57
N PHE A 35 -5.24 -1.82 -9.85
CA PHE A 35 -5.80 -1.09 -10.97
C PHE A 35 -7.30 -1.33 -11.20
N TYR A 36 -7.95 -0.35 -11.83
CA TYR A 36 -9.34 -0.39 -12.26
C TYR A 36 -9.47 -1.17 -13.57
N ASP A 37 -10.39 -2.14 -13.63
CA ASP A 37 -10.60 -3.01 -14.81
C ASP A 37 -11.02 -2.22 -16.07
N ASP A 38 -11.67 -1.06 -15.90
CA ASP A 38 -12.08 -0.17 -16.99
C ASP A 38 -10.88 0.53 -17.68
N TYR A 39 -9.77 0.70 -16.96
CA TYR A 39 -8.57 1.37 -17.46
C TYR A 39 -7.44 0.42 -17.83
N VAL A 40 -7.35 -0.72 -17.13
CA VAL A 40 -6.30 -1.73 -17.30
C VAL A 40 -6.95 -3.09 -17.46
N TYR A 41 -7.04 -3.56 -18.69
CA TYR A 41 -7.77 -4.77 -19.07
C TYR A 41 -6.94 -5.77 -19.89
N ASP A 42 -5.71 -5.39 -20.28
CA ASP A 42 -4.75 -6.21 -21.02
C ASP A 42 -3.30 -5.76 -20.76
N ALA A 43 -2.34 -6.54 -21.25
CA ALA A 43 -0.92 -6.22 -21.09
C ALA A 43 -0.54 -4.83 -21.65
N PRO A 44 -0.97 -4.41 -22.86
CA PRO A 44 -0.69 -3.07 -23.36
C PRO A 44 -1.27 -1.93 -22.51
N SER A 45 -2.46 -2.11 -21.94
CA SER A 45 -3.05 -1.10 -21.04
C SER A 45 -2.31 -1.03 -19.71
N TRP A 46 -1.84 -2.15 -19.20
CA TRP A 46 -0.99 -2.22 -18.02
C TRP A 46 0.35 -1.50 -18.25
N GLU A 47 1.00 -1.79 -19.37
CA GLU A 47 2.29 -1.17 -19.74
C GLU A 47 2.17 0.36 -19.88
N ARG A 48 1.06 0.91 -20.32
CA ARG A 48 0.86 2.35 -20.40
C ARG A 48 0.91 3.05 -19.03
N LEU A 49 0.56 2.36 -17.95
CA LEU A 49 0.55 2.93 -16.59
C LEU A 49 1.78 2.54 -15.77
N PHE A 50 2.16 1.26 -15.83
CA PHE A 50 3.18 0.67 -14.97
C PHE A 50 4.47 0.32 -15.73
N GLY A 51 4.48 0.37 -17.06
CA GLY A 51 5.69 0.24 -17.87
C GLY A 51 6.51 1.52 -17.87
N GLU A 52 7.75 1.46 -18.37
CA GLU A 52 8.69 2.58 -18.39
C GLU A 52 8.07 3.84 -19.02
N GLY A 53 8.09 4.93 -18.27
CA GLY A 53 7.47 6.22 -18.65
C GLY A 53 5.99 6.34 -18.34
N GLY A 54 5.31 5.30 -17.89
CA GLY A 54 3.93 5.35 -17.39
C GLY A 54 3.85 6.11 -16.06
N ASN A 55 2.70 6.73 -15.79
CA ASN A 55 2.54 7.59 -14.61
C ASN A 55 2.84 6.85 -13.31
N CYS A 56 2.28 5.64 -13.12
CA CYS A 56 2.51 4.86 -11.89
C CYS A 56 3.97 4.36 -11.78
N TYR A 57 4.61 4.10 -12.93
CA TYR A 57 6.05 3.79 -12.97
C TYR A 57 6.87 4.98 -12.49
N VAL A 58 6.63 6.16 -13.06
CA VAL A 58 7.36 7.41 -12.72
C VAL A 58 7.15 7.75 -11.24
N GLU A 59 5.92 7.70 -10.74
CA GLU A 59 5.64 7.95 -9.31
C GLU A 59 6.41 7.00 -8.39
N THR A 60 6.49 5.71 -8.74
CA THR A 60 7.21 4.70 -7.95
C THR A 60 8.72 4.97 -7.97
N VAL A 61 9.28 5.20 -9.15
CA VAL A 61 10.71 5.47 -9.33
C VAL A 61 11.12 6.77 -8.61
N ASP A 62 10.36 7.85 -8.82
CA ASP A 62 10.62 9.15 -8.19
C ASP A 62 10.48 9.09 -6.67
N GLY A 63 9.52 8.32 -6.17
CA GLY A 63 9.33 8.09 -4.73
C GLY A 63 10.48 7.32 -4.07
N LEU A 64 11.17 6.46 -4.81
CA LEU A 64 12.28 5.64 -4.31
C LEU A 64 13.67 6.23 -4.59
N ALA A 65 13.80 7.09 -5.60
CA ALA A 65 15.08 7.70 -5.99
C ALA A 65 15.81 8.46 -4.86
N PRO A 66 15.13 9.21 -3.95
CA PRO A 66 15.79 9.89 -2.83
C PRO A 66 16.48 8.96 -1.84
N PHE A 67 16.10 7.67 -1.80
CA PHE A 67 16.75 6.64 -1.00
C PHE A 67 17.95 6.01 -1.70
N GLY A 68 18.18 6.39 -2.98
CA GLY A 68 19.27 5.90 -3.81
C GLY A 68 18.95 4.59 -4.55
N ILE A 69 17.69 4.16 -4.53
CA ILE A 69 17.20 3.01 -5.29
C ILE A 69 17.02 3.46 -6.74
N THR A 70 17.63 2.72 -7.67
CA THR A 70 17.58 3.03 -9.11
C THR A 70 16.55 2.14 -9.83
N PRO A 71 16.08 2.52 -11.03
CA PRO A 71 15.14 1.70 -11.81
C PRO A 71 15.60 0.26 -12.03
N ASP A 72 16.90 0.00 -12.16
CA ASP A 72 17.45 -1.35 -12.33
C ASP A 72 17.18 -2.28 -11.13
N ASN A 73 16.89 -1.70 -9.97
CA ASN A 73 16.56 -2.42 -8.74
C ASN A 73 15.05 -2.54 -8.50
N ILE A 74 14.21 -2.03 -9.41
CA ILE A 74 12.75 -2.03 -9.26
C ILE A 74 12.13 -2.99 -10.27
N SER A 75 11.43 -4.00 -9.77
CA SER A 75 10.74 -5.01 -10.58
C SER A 75 9.23 -4.92 -10.37
N PHE A 76 8.48 -4.57 -11.39
CA PHE A 76 7.03 -4.59 -11.35
C PHE A 76 6.52 -6.01 -11.61
N ILE A 77 5.53 -6.45 -10.84
CA ILE A 77 4.78 -7.68 -11.10
C ILE A 77 3.63 -7.32 -12.02
N ASN A 78 3.71 -7.79 -13.27
CA ASN A 78 2.71 -7.53 -14.30
C ASN A 78 1.64 -8.61 -14.27
N TYR A 79 0.41 -8.24 -13.94
CA TYR A 79 -0.72 -9.15 -13.82
C TYR A 79 -1.01 -9.96 -15.09
N PHE A 80 -0.73 -9.42 -16.30
CA PHE A 80 -1.06 -10.04 -17.56
C PHE A 80 0.07 -10.89 -18.17
N THR A 81 1.33 -10.67 -17.76
CA THR A 81 2.49 -11.32 -18.38
C THR A 81 3.33 -12.14 -17.44
N ASP A 82 3.31 -11.85 -16.14
CA ASP A 82 3.97 -12.68 -15.15
C ASP A 82 3.17 -13.96 -14.90
N THR A 83 3.87 -15.06 -14.65
CA THR A 83 3.28 -16.25 -14.07
C THR A 83 3.29 -16.16 -12.54
N ARG A 84 2.55 -17.05 -11.86
CA ARG A 84 2.59 -17.16 -10.39
C ARG A 84 4.01 -17.38 -9.90
N GLU A 85 4.78 -18.23 -10.59
CA GLU A 85 6.16 -18.58 -10.25
C GLU A 85 7.09 -17.36 -10.41
N SER A 86 6.98 -16.61 -11.53
CA SER A 86 7.80 -15.42 -11.74
C SER A 86 7.47 -14.31 -10.75
N ALA A 87 6.19 -14.14 -10.42
CA ALA A 87 5.75 -13.18 -9.40
C ALA A 87 6.28 -13.55 -8.00
N LYS A 88 6.15 -14.82 -7.59
CA LYS A 88 6.72 -15.34 -6.34
C LYS A 88 8.24 -15.17 -6.28
N GLN A 89 8.93 -15.39 -7.41
CA GLN A 89 10.38 -15.21 -7.46
C GLN A 89 10.77 -13.73 -7.28
N LYS A 90 10.07 -12.79 -7.94
CA LYS A 90 10.28 -11.34 -7.74
C LYS A 90 10.12 -10.94 -6.27
N ILE A 91 9.06 -11.44 -5.60
CA ILE A 91 8.83 -11.19 -4.17
C ILE A 91 9.97 -11.75 -3.31
N LYS A 92 10.39 -12.98 -3.59
CA LYS A 92 11.46 -13.66 -2.84
C LYS A 92 12.82 -12.96 -2.96
N ASP A 93 13.11 -12.40 -4.13
CA ASP A 93 14.39 -11.73 -4.41
C ASP A 93 14.43 -10.27 -3.94
N ALA A 94 13.30 -9.74 -3.47
CA ALA A 94 13.17 -8.35 -3.04
C ALA A 94 13.57 -8.15 -1.57
N ASP A 95 14.16 -6.99 -1.28
CA ASP A 95 14.37 -6.46 0.07
C ASP A 95 13.18 -5.61 0.51
N VAL A 96 12.44 -5.06 -0.47
CA VAL A 96 11.27 -4.17 -0.27
C VAL A 96 10.10 -4.67 -1.10
N ILE A 97 8.94 -4.87 -0.48
CA ILE A 97 7.66 -5.04 -1.16
C ILE A 97 6.95 -3.69 -1.22
N TYR A 98 6.52 -3.30 -2.41
CA TYR A 98 5.81 -2.04 -2.64
C TYR A 98 4.43 -2.31 -3.21
N PHE A 99 3.38 -1.93 -2.47
CA PHE A 99 1.98 -2.03 -2.91
C PHE A 99 1.50 -0.68 -3.46
N THR A 100 0.96 -0.68 -4.67
CA THR A 100 0.43 0.53 -5.32
C THR A 100 -0.94 0.95 -4.77
N GLY A 101 -1.34 2.21 -5.02
CA GLY A 101 -2.69 2.70 -4.75
C GLY A 101 -3.69 2.31 -5.84
N GLY A 102 -4.98 2.41 -5.53
CA GLY A 102 -6.12 2.08 -6.39
C GLY A 102 -7.20 1.35 -5.60
N LEU A 103 -7.71 0.22 -6.11
CA LEU A 103 -8.78 -0.57 -5.49
C LEU A 103 -8.19 -1.67 -4.58
N PRO A 104 -8.35 -1.60 -3.25
CA PRO A 104 -7.76 -2.57 -2.33
C PRO A 104 -8.41 -3.96 -2.41
N ASP A 105 -9.72 -4.04 -2.60
CA ASP A 105 -10.45 -5.29 -2.77
C ASP A 105 -9.99 -6.04 -4.03
N ARG A 106 -9.83 -5.30 -5.16
CA ARG A 106 -9.30 -5.87 -6.40
C ARG A 106 -7.84 -6.33 -6.26
N MET A 107 -7.03 -5.57 -5.52
CA MET A 107 -5.66 -5.99 -5.23
C MET A 107 -5.64 -7.31 -4.46
N MET A 108 -6.47 -7.45 -3.42
CA MET A 108 -6.55 -8.68 -2.64
C MET A 108 -7.06 -9.87 -3.46
N ASP A 109 -8.08 -9.67 -4.31
CA ASP A 109 -8.58 -10.72 -5.22
C ASP A 109 -7.46 -11.24 -6.15
N ARG A 110 -6.68 -10.35 -6.76
CA ARG A 110 -5.58 -10.70 -7.66
C ARG A 110 -4.39 -11.32 -6.94
N ILE A 111 -4.08 -10.89 -5.71
CA ILE A 111 -3.08 -11.53 -4.85
C ILE A 111 -3.46 -12.99 -4.57
N LYS A 112 -4.74 -13.25 -4.24
CA LYS A 112 -5.28 -14.61 -4.04
C LYS A 112 -5.26 -15.42 -5.32
N GLU A 113 -5.67 -14.84 -6.44
CA GLU A 113 -5.64 -15.50 -7.76
C GLU A 113 -4.23 -15.95 -8.15
N PHE A 114 -3.23 -15.11 -7.88
CA PHE A 114 -1.82 -15.41 -8.11
C PHE A 114 -1.18 -16.29 -7.01
N GLU A 115 -1.92 -16.61 -5.95
CA GLU A 115 -1.41 -17.40 -4.81
C GLU A 115 -0.16 -16.78 -4.18
N LEU A 116 -0.14 -15.44 -4.04
CA LEU A 116 1.04 -14.71 -3.54
C LEU A 116 1.05 -14.53 -2.01
N GLU A 117 -0.03 -14.84 -1.30
CA GLU A 117 -0.18 -14.56 0.12
C GLU A 117 0.97 -15.14 0.95
N GLU A 118 1.31 -16.42 0.74
CA GLU A 118 2.41 -17.08 1.46
C GLU A 118 3.77 -16.41 1.18
N ALA A 119 4.05 -16.10 -0.09
CA ALA A 119 5.30 -15.45 -0.49
C ALA A 119 5.42 -14.05 0.13
N LEU A 120 4.34 -13.26 0.10
CA LEU A 120 4.26 -11.94 0.69
C LEU A 120 4.45 -12.00 2.22
N LEU A 121 3.71 -12.86 2.91
CA LEU A 121 3.76 -12.98 4.37
C LEU A 121 5.06 -13.57 4.90
N SER A 122 5.81 -14.32 4.09
CA SER A 122 7.13 -14.81 4.44
C SER A 122 8.24 -13.76 4.31
N HIS A 123 7.93 -12.59 3.69
CA HIS A 123 8.89 -11.50 3.54
C HIS A 123 9.21 -10.87 4.90
N THR A 124 10.51 -10.59 5.15
CA THR A 124 11.00 -10.08 6.45
C THR A 124 11.62 -8.68 6.37
N GLY A 125 11.74 -8.12 5.18
CA GLY A 125 12.31 -6.79 4.93
C GLY A 125 11.33 -5.65 5.17
N VAL A 126 11.31 -4.69 4.27
CA VAL A 126 10.37 -3.56 4.28
C VAL A 126 9.13 -3.91 3.46
N VAL A 127 7.96 -3.66 4.00
CA VAL A 127 6.69 -3.72 3.28
C VAL A 127 6.10 -2.32 3.29
N MET A 128 5.96 -1.72 2.13
CA MET A 128 5.42 -0.36 2.02
C MET A 128 4.28 -0.28 1.02
N GLY A 129 3.43 0.70 1.18
CA GLY A 129 2.37 0.97 0.23
C GLY A 129 1.64 2.27 0.54
N TYR A 130 0.86 2.71 -0.42
CA TYR A 130 0.05 3.91 -0.27
C TYR A 130 -1.41 3.65 -0.67
N SER A 131 -2.35 4.40 -0.08
CA SER A 131 -3.78 4.25 -0.36
C SER A 131 -4.22 2.78 -0.18
N ALA A 132 -4.71 2.15 -1.24
CA ALA A 132 -5.04 0.72 -1.26
C ALA A 132 -3.89 -0.15 -0.72
N GLY A 133 -2.66 0.11 -1.17
CA GLY A 133 -1.48 -0.63 -0.73
C GLY A 133 -1.08 -0.40 0.72
N ALA A 134 -1.55 0.68 1.34
CA ALA A 134 -1.41 0.89 2.77
C ALA A 134 -2.41 0.03 3.55
N VAL A 135 -3.70 0.13 3.21
CA VAL A 135 -4.77 -0.50 4.00
C VAL A 135 -4.77 -2.02 3.89
N ILE A 136 -4.38 -2.62 2.76
CA ILE A 136 -4.31 -4.08 2.62
C ILE A 136 -3.25 -4.74 3.50
N GLN A 137 -2.31 -3.98 4.08
CA GLN A 137 -1.36 -4.53 5.04
C GLN A 137 -1.99 -4.85 6.41
N LEU A 138 -3.21 -4.37 6.66
CA LEU A 138 -3.99 -4.69 7.85
C LEU A 138 -4.74 -6.01 7.65
N SER A 139 -4.86 -6.80 8.72
CA SER A 139 -5.66 -8.04 8.69
C SER A 139 -7.13 -7.80 8.36
N GLU A 140 -7.64 -6.64 8.73
CA GLU A 140 -8.96 -6.13 8.36
C GLU A 140 -8.84 -4.62 8.10
N TYR A 141 -9.43 -4.14 7.01
CA TYR A 141 -9.55 -2.73 6.68
C TYR A 141 -11.00 -2.36 6.37
N HIS A 142 -11.32 -1.08 6.42
CA HIS A 142 -12.66 -0.58 6.12
C HIS A 142 -12.65 0.29 4.87
N LEU A 143 -13.80 0.30 4.19
CA LEU A 143 -14.08 1.21 3.09
C LEU A 143 -15.39 1.94 3.39
N TYR A 144 -15.52 3.13 2.88
CA TYR A 144 -16.69 3.99 3.05
C TYR A 144 -17.24 4.40 1.68
N PRO A 145 -18.51 4.89 1.63
CA PRO A 145 -19.09 5.41 0.40
C PRO A 145 -18.26 6.57 -0.16
N ASP A 146 -17.75 6.37 -1.37
CA ASP A 146 -17.03 7.36 -2.17
C ASP A 146 -17.41 7.20 -3.65
N GLY A 147 -16.55 7.56 -4.59
CA GLY A 147 -16.80 7.35 -6.02
C GLY A 147 -16.76 5.88 -6.45
N ASP A 148 -16.02 5.03 -5.71
CA ASP A 148 -15.75 3.64 -6.05
C ASP A 148 -16.63 2.65 -5.26
N TYR A 149 -16.98 3.01 -4.03
CA TYR A 149 -17.76 2.14 -3.12
C TYR A 149 -19.09 2.80 -2.72
N LYS A 150 -20.14 1.98 -2.51
CA LYS A 150 -21.49 2.45 -2.17
C LYS A 150 -21.81 2.36 -0.69
N ASP A 151 -21.15 1.44 0.01
CA ASP A 151 -21.47 1.06 1.37
C ASP A 151 -20.23 1.13 2.28
N TYR A 152 -20.47 1.23 3.60
CA TYR A 152 -19.45 1.00 4.60
C TYR A 152 -19.24 -0.50 4.77
N VAL A 153 -18.07 -0.99 4.44
CA VAL A 153 -17.74 -2.43 4.46
C VAL A 153 -16.39 -2.66 5.09
N TYR A 154 -16.25 -3.77 5.80
CA TYR A 154 -14.96 -4.29 6.26
C TYR A 154 -14.52 -5.43 5.35
N TYR A 155 -13.25 -5.40 4.97
CA TYR A 155 -12.62 -6.40 4.13
C TYR A 155 -11.41 -7.03 4.82
N GLU A 156 -11.13 -8.28 4.50
CA GLU A 156 -9.90 -8.94 4.91
C GLU A 156 -8.74 -8.49 4.02
N GLY A 157 -7.61 -8.12 4.66
CA GLY A 157 -6.36 -7.84 3.97
C GLY A 157 -5.29 -8.86 4.32
N LEU A 158 -4.03 -8.51 4.05
CA LEU A 158 -2.87 -9.31 4.42
C LEU A 158 -2.60 -9.13 5.93
N PRO A 159 -2.48 -10.22 6.70
CA PRO A 159 -2.33 -10.14 8.15
C PRO A 159 -0.91 -9.77 8.60
N TYR A 160 -0.30 -8.74 7.99
CA TYR A 160 0.94 -8.17 8.49
C TYR A 160 0.74 -7.42 9.80
N LEU A 161 -0.38 -6.69 9.89
CA LEU A 161 -0.70 -5.78 10.98
C LEU A 161 -2.13 -6.03 11.48
N SER A 162 -2.34 -5.81 12.78
CA SER A 162 -3.65 -5.93 13.41
C SER A 162 -3.76 -5.03 14.63
N GLY A 163 -4.98 -4.87 15.15
CA GLY A 163 -5.24 -4.16 16.40
C GLY A 163 -5.50 -2.66 16.25
N PHE A 164 -5.42 -2.14 15.05
CA PHE A 164 -5.76 -0.76 14.70
C PHE A 164 -6.27 -0.68 13.26
N TYR A 165 -6.77 0.50 12.87
CA TYR A 165 -7.16 0.81 11.50
C TYR A 165 -6.40 2.04 10.98
N HIS A 166 -6.32 2.16 9.66
CA HIS A 166 -5.70 3.29 8.99
C HIS A 166 -6.69 3.89 7.99
N GLU A 167 -7.10 5.12 8.25
CA GLU A 167 -7.88 5.94 7.32
C GLU A 167 -6.91 6.76 6.48
N VAL A 168 -7.04 6.70 5.16
CA VAL A 168 -6.21 7.42 4.18
C VAL A 168 -7.01 8.53 3.49
N HIS A 169 -6.32 9.48 2.87
CA HIS A 169 -6.93 10.60 2.11
C HIS A 169 -7.95 11.42 2.91
N TYR A 170 -7.69 11.61 4.20
CA TYR A 170 -8.64 12.30 5.06
C TYR A 170 -8.74 13.79 4.74
N GLU A 171 -9.97 14.23 4.46
CA GLU A 171 -10.32 15.59 4.08
C GLU A 171 -11.48 16.17 4.90
N HIS A 172 -11.77 15.58 6.06
CA HIS A 172 -12.91 15.95 6.92
C HIS A 172 -14.28 15.80 6.24
N LYS A 173 -14.43 14.85 5.30
CA LYS A 173 -15.72 14.55 4.69
C LYS A 173 -16.62 13.81 5.68
N PRO A 174 -17.96 14.07 5.68
CA PRO A 174 -18.88 13.39 6.59
C PRO A 174 -18.82 11.86 6.54
N GLU A 175 -18.60 11.31 5.34
CA GLU A 175 -18.47 9.86 5.11
C GLU A 175 -17.23 9.30 5.79
N GLN A 176 -16.11 10.02 5.75
CA GLN A 176 -14.87 9.65 6.44
C GLN A 176 -15.02 9.73 7.97
N ASP A 177 -15.63 10.82 8.45
CA ASP A 177 -15.92 10.98 9.88
C ASP A 177 -16.83 9.86 10.40
N GLU A 178 -17.84 9.45 9.63
CA GLU A 178 -18.70 8.34 9.99
C GLU A 178 -17.95 7.01 9.92
N SER A 179 -17.07 6.81 8.94
CA SER A 179 -16.20 5.65 8.83
C SER A 179 -15.37 5.46 10.10
N ILE A 180 -14.68 6.52 10.55
CA ILE A 180 -13.89 6.52 11.79
C ILE A 180 -14.78 6.19 12.99
N ARG A 181 -15.92 6.88 13.14
CA ARG A 181 -16.87 6.62 14.25
C ARG A 181 -17.37 5.17 14.27
N ARG A 182 -17.60 4.56 13.11
CA ARG A 182 -17.98 3.16 12.99
C ARG A 182 -16.90 2.22 13.51
N VAL A 183 -15.66 2.41 13.09
CA VAL A 183 -14.55 1.58 13.57
C VAL A 183 -14.43 1.68 15.09
N LEU A 184 -14.46 2.88 15.67
CA LEU A 184 -14.40 3.07 17.12
C LEU A 184 -15.53 2.33 17.83
N ARG A 185 -16.77 2.41 17.33
CA ARG A 185 -17.96 1.80 17.93
C ARG A 185 -18.06 0.28 17.70
N GLU A 186 -17.74 -0.18 16.48
CA GLU A 186 -18.03 -1.54 16.04
C GLU A 186 -16.85 -2.49 16.24
N ARG A 187 -15.62 -1.96 16.30
CA ARG A 187 -14.38 -2.72 16.44
C ARG A 187 -13.62 -2.44 17.73
N ASP A 188 -13.94 -1.36 18.42
CA ASP A 188 -13.23 -0.93 19.64
C ASP A 188 -11.70 -0.84 19.40
N LYS A 189 -11.31 -0.20 18.29
CA LYS A 189 -9.92 -0.09 17.84
C LYS A 189 -9.53 1.34 17.52
N THR A 190 -8.27 1.68 17.78
CA THR A 190 -7.68 2.96 17.40
C THR A 190 -7.66 3.09 15.87
N VAL A 191 -7.98 4.30 15.38
CA VAL A 191 -7.85 4.68 13.97
C VAL A 191 -6.75 5.72 13.84
N TYR A 192 -5.73 5.42 13.04
CA TYR A 192 -4.74 6.39 12.57
C TYR A 192 -5.25 7.02 11.28
N VAL A 193 -5.31 8.35 11.23
CA VAL A 193 -5.97 9.09 10.15
C VAL A 193 -4.93 9.95 9.45
N SER A 194 -4.51 9.55 8.27
CA SER A 194 -3.56 10.29 7.45
C SER A 194 -4.28 11.29 6.57
N HIS A 195 -3.95 12.58 6.75
CA HIS A 195 -4.51 13.65 5.92
C HIS A 195 -3.94 13.59 4.50
N THR A 196 -4.76 13.96 3.53
CA THR A 196 -4.41 13.95 2.11
C THR A 196 -3.06 14.62 1.84
N ARG A 197 -2.16 13.86 1.21
CA ARG A 197 -0.81 14.24 0.78
C ARG A 197 0.13 14.70 1.91
N SER A 198 -0.13 14.29 3.14
CA SER A 198 0.64 14.85 4.25
C SER A 198 0.97 13.90 5.39
N GLY A 199 0.69 12.61 5.28
CA GLY A 199 0.98 11.73 6.39
C GLY A 199 0.98 10.24 6.10
N GLY A 200 1.52 9.51 7.07
CA GLY A 200 1.59 8.07 7.09
C GLY A 200 2.03 7.55 8.45
N ILE A 201 2.10 6.25 8.56
CA ILE A 201 2.57 5.56 9.77
C ILE A 201 3.65 4.55 9.40
N VAL A 202 4.60 4.39 10.31
CA VAL A 202 5.63 3.35 10.24
C VAL A 202 5.48 2.45 11.44
N ILE A 203 5.47 1.16 11.19
CA ILE A 203 5.41 0.14 12.23
C ILE A 203 6.70 -0.67 12.21
N GLU A 204 7.45 -0.59 13.30
CA GLU A 204 8.67 -1.34 13.50
C GLU A 204 8.62 -2.07 14.85
N ASN A 205 8.80 -3.40 14.84
CA ASN A 205 8.74 -4.22 16.06
C ASN A 205 7.46 -4.04 16.89
N GLY A 206 6.33 -3.76 16.23
CA GLY A 206 5.04 -3.50 16.89
C GLY A 206 4.84 -2.08 17.41
N GLU A 207 5.87 -1.22 17.32
CA GLU A 207 5.77 0.19 17.68
C GLU A 207 5.31 1.01 16.46
N ILE A 208 4.30 1.87 16.66
CA ILE A 208 3.73 2.73 15.61
C ILE A 208 4.27 4.16 15.79
N THR A 209 4.92 4.66 14.75
CA THR A 209 5.38 6.04 14.64
C THR A 209 4.59 6.75 13.55
N THR A 210 4.02 7.92 13.87
CA THR A 210 3.36 8.78 12.89
C THR A 210 4.38 9.66 12.18
N ILE A 211 4.18 9.87 10.87
CA ILE A 211 5.00 10.75 10.02
C ILE A 211 4.07 11.76 9.34
N GLY A 212 4.48 13.03 9.37
CA GLY A 212 3.65 14.09 8.83
C GLY A 212 2.37 14.32 9.64
N ARG A 213 1.27 14.67 8.96
CA ARG A 213 0.00 14.98 9.62
C ARG A 213 -0.88 13.72 9.74
N VAL A 214 -0.92 13.17 10.93
CA VAL A 214 -1.73 12.01 11.30
C VAL A 214 -2.48 12.30 12.59
N ASP A 215 -3.80 12.23 12.55
CA ASP A 215 -4.64 12.28 13.74
C ASP A 215 -4.85 10.87 14.31
N ILE A 216 -5.06 10.76 15.63
CA ILE A 216 -5.26 9.47 16.28
C ILE A 216 -6.58 9.51 17.04
N TYR A 217 -7.52 8.66 16.64
CA TYR A 217 -8.81 8.49 17.30
C TYR A 217 -8.79 7.18 18.10
N LYS A 218 -9.14 7.28 19.37
CA LYS A 218 -9.17 6.14 20.29
C LYS A 218 -10.61 5.85 20.69
N PRO A 219 -10.96 4.57 20.96
CA PRO A 219 -12.23 4.18 21.53
C PRO A 219 -12.55 4.86 22.85
#